data_bae4ecb72ab20deeae9a8916de6f0b98
#
_entry.id   bae4ecb72ab20deeae9a8916de6f0b98
#
_cell.length_a   1.000
_cell.length_b   1.000
_cell.length_c   1.000
_cell.angle_alpha   90.00
_cell.angle_beta   90.00
_cell.angle_gamma   90.00
#
_symmetry.space_group_name_H-M   'P 1'
#
loop_
_entity.id
_entity.type
_entity.pdbx_description
1 polymer ?
#
loop_
_entity_poly.entity_id
_entity_poly.type
_entity_poly.pdbx_seq_one_letter_code
_entity_poly.pdbx_strand_id
1 'polypeptide(L)'
;RRHSSAASDVYKRQGNKFIAVNFWWRELQEQIRIEGEVEKLSEEKSDEYFNSRPLKSRVAAIVSQQSEKIDSYEILQKEIDDLTEQFELNKENPTRPEHCGLYLVKPNSIELWKEGDFRTHQRQKYVKKDDNTWESSFLSP
;
A
#
# COMPACT_ATOMS: atom_id res chain seq x y z
N ARG A 1 -9.37 -1.12 8.47
CA ARG A 1 -8.00 -0.91 7.97
C ARG A 1 -8.03 -1.06 6.46
N ARG A 2 -7.88 0.04 5.72
CA ARG A 2 -7.70 -0.04 4.27
C ARG A 2 -6.21 -0.24 4.01
N HIS A 3 -5.81 -1.44 3.62
CA HIS A 3 -4.48 -1.69 3.08
C HIS A 3 -4.48 -1.25 1.62
N SER A 4 -3.59 -0.32 1.26
CA SER A 4 -3.33 0.01 -0.13
C SER A 4 -2.52 -1.13 -0.74
N SER A 5 -3.07 -1.83 -1.73
CA SER A 5 -2.34 -2.85 -2.48
C SER A 5 -1.50 -2.15 -3.55
N ALA A 6 -0.23 -1.92 -3.29
CA ALA A 6 0.72 -1.38 -4.26
C ALA A 6 1.45 -2.52 -4.97
N ALA A 7 0.73 -3.34 -5.74
CA ALA A 7 1.32 -4.49 -6.44
C ALA A 7 2.27 -4.09 -7.60
N SER A 8 2.08 -2.91 -8.22
CA SER A 8 2.95 -2.45 -9.33
C SER A 8 4.35 -2.00 -8.92
N ASP A 9 4.59 -1.84 -7.64
CA ASP A 9 5.85 -1.29 -7.14
C ASP A 9 6.98 -2.31 -7.06
N VAL A 10 6.70 -3.60 -7.17
CA VAL A 10 7.71 -4.66 -7.05
C VAL A 10 8.81 -4.49 -8.08
N TYR A 11 8.48 -4.29 -9.34
CA TYR A 11 9.46 -4.12 -10.43
C TYR A 11 10.14 -2.76 -10.42
N LYS A 12 9.42 -1.71 -10.07
CA LYS A 12 9.95 -0.33 -10.08
C LYS A 12 10.86 -0.02 -8.89
N ARG A 13 10.78 -0.81 -7.80
CA ARG A 13 11.53 -0.57 -6.56
C ARG A 13 12.81 -1.36 -6.39
N GLN A 14 13.19 -2.21 -7.36
CA GLN A 14 14.43 -3.00 -7.27
C GLN A 14 15.70 -2.13 -7.17
N GLY A 15 15.62 -0.84 -7.48
CA GLY A 15 16.75 0.11 -7.38
C GLY A 15 16.56 1.25 -6.38
N ASN A 16 15.36 1.43 -5.79
CA ASN A 16 15.09 2.54 -4.86
C ASN A 16 14.31 2.05 -3.64
N LYS A 17 15.01 1.92 -2.52
CA LYS A 17 14.43 1.53 -1.23
C LYS A 17 13.76 2.67 -0.46
N PHE A 18 13.91 3.92 -0.89
CA PHE A 18 13.30 5.05 -0.21
C PHE A 18 11.87 5.28 -0.65
N ILE A 19 11.01 5.62 0.32
CA ILE A 19 9.58 5.85 0.11
C ILE A 19 9.10 7.04 0.93
N ALA A 20 8.14 7.76 0.36
CA ALA A 20 7.31 8.71 1.07
C ALA A 20 5.84 8.28 0.97
N VAL A 21 5.15 8.27 2.10
CA VAL A 21 3.73 7.94 2.20
C VAL A 21 3.01 9.13 2.79
N ASN A 22 1.87 9.49 2.20
CA ASN A 22 1.04 10.60 2.67
C ASN A 22 -0.38 10.13 2.94
N PHE A 23 -0.90 10.48 4.12
CA PHE A 23 -2.30 10.28 4.51
C PHE A 23 -2.94 11.65 4.71
N TRP A 24 -4.13 11.84 4.15
CA TRP A 24 -4.92 13.05 4.29
C TRP A 24 -6.31 12.72 4.80
N TRP A 25 -6.72 13.36 5.89
CA TRP A 25 -8.07 13.29 6.43
C TRP A 25 -8.74 14.65 6.31
N ARG A 26 -9.56 14.78 5.29
CA ARG A 26 -10.23 16.04 4.94
C ARG A 26 -11.11 16.56 6.08
N GLU A 27 -11.86 15.69 6.73
CA GLU A 27 -12.79 16.03 7.79
C GLU A 27 -12.07 16.55 9.05
N LEU A 28 -10.85 16.09 9.27
CA LEU A 28 -10.01 16.52 10.40
C LEU A 28 -9.05 17.65 10.02
N GLN A 29 -8.92 17.91 8.72
CA GLN A 29 -7.90 18.82 8.17
C GLN A 29 -6.50 18.47 8.67
N GLU A 30 -6.22 17.18 8.73
CA GLU A 30 -4.96 16.63 9.22
C GLU A 30 -4.27 15.78 8.15
N GLN A 31 -2.95 15.80 8.18
CA GLN A 31 -2.09 15.04 7.29
C GLN A 31 -0.98 14.36 8.08
N ILE A 32 -0.66 13.12 7.69
CA ILE A 32 0.54 12.43 8.15
C ILE A 32 1.43 12.14 6.93
N ARG A 33 2.67 12.59 7.00
CA ARG A 33 3.71 12.28 6.03
C ARG A 33 4.73 11.36 6.68
N ILE A 34 5.05 10.26 6.01
CA ILE A 34 6.01 9.26 6.47
C ILE A 34 7.07 9.12 5.41
N GLU A 35 8.33 9.27 5.80
CA GLU A 35 9.49 9.00 4.95
C GLU A 35 10.31 7.88 5.57
N GLY A 36 10.86 7.01 4.75
CA GLY A 36 11.63 5.88 5.26
C GLY A 36 12.11 4.93 4.19
N GLU A 37 12.52 3.77 4.62
CA GLU A 37 12.92 2.69 3.73
C GLU A 37 11.83 1.64 3.62
N VAL A 38 11.80 0.98 2.48
CA VAL A 38 10.89 -0.13 2.22
C VAL A 38 11.67 -1.42 2.01
N GLU A 39 11.21 -2.50 2.62
CA GLU A 39 11.71 -3.85 2.37
C GLU A 39 10.58 -4.78 1.94
N LYS A 40 10.89 -5.72 1.05
CA LYS A 40 9.95 -6.78 0.68
C LYS A 40 9.87 -7.78 1.83
N LEU A 41 8.65 -8.13 2.24
CA LEU A 41 8.43 -9.19 3.21
C LEU A 41 8.65 -10.57 2.57
N SER A 42 8.74 -11.61 3.40
CA SER A 42 8.91 -12.98 2.94
C SER A 42 7.72 -13.45 2.08
N GLU A 43 7.95 -14.47 1.28
CA GLU A 43 6.92 -15.07 0.44
C GLU A 43 5.79 -15.65 1.30
N GLU A 44 6.12 -16.28 2.45
CA GLU A 44 5.13 -16.83 3.37
C GLU A 44 4.16 -15.76 3.90
N LYS A 45 4.68 -14.58 4.30
CA LYS A 45 3.84 -13.46 4.74
C LYS A 45 2.98 -12.89 3.61
N SER A 46 3.55 -12.88 2.40
CA SER A 46 2.81 -12.44 1.21
C SER A 46 1.68 -13.41 0.86
N ASP A 47 1.93 -14.73 0.98
CA ASP A 47 0.93 -15.77 0.76
C ASP A 47 -0.16 -15.75 1.83
N GLU A 48 0.21 -15.59 3.11
CA GLU A 48 -0.74 -15.44 4.21
C GLU A 48 -1.69 -14.26 3.96
N TYR A 49 -1.14 -13.10 3.62
CA TYR A 49 -1.95 -11.93 3.30
C TYR A 49 -2.82 -12.13 2.05
N PHE A 50 -2.28 -12.71 0.98
CA PHE A 50 -3.04 -12.99 -0.23
C PHE A 50 -4.22 -13.90 0.07
N ASN A 51 -3.99 -14.97 0.83
CA ASN A 51 -5.03 -15.94 1.19
C ASN A 51 -6.07 -15.39 2.17
N SER A 52 -5.75 -14.35 2.94
CA SER A 52 -6.71 -13.65 3.81
C SER A 52 -7.72 -12.78 3.06
N ARG A 53 -7.48 -12.51 1.76
CA ARG A 53 -8.36 -11.68 0.94
C ARG A 53 -9.57 -12.48 0.44
N PRO A 54 -10.73 -11.82 0.21
CA PRO A 54 -11.87 -12.46 -0.44
C PRO A 54 -11.47 -13.09 -1.80
N LEU A 55 -12.07 -14.22 -2.17
CA LEU A 55 -11.74 -14.96 -3.38
C LEU A 55 -11.73 -14.06 -4.63
N LYS A 56 -12.80 -13.30 -4.86
CA LYS A 56 -12.89 -12.37 -6.01
C LYS A 56 -11.75 -11.35 -6.05
N SER A 57 -11.25 -10.89 -4.89
CA SER A 57 -10.10 -9.97 -4.82
C SER A 57 -8.78 -10.67 -5.15
N ARG A 58 -8.65 -11.97 -4.87
CA ARG A 58 -7.50 -12.79 -5.25
C ARG A 58 -7.50 -13.05 -6.74
N VAL A 59 -8.66 -13.39 -7.30
CA VAL A 59 -8.85 -13.59 -8.74
C VAL A 59 -8.59 -12.30 -9.52
N ALA A 60 -9.10 -11.17 -9.04
CA ALA A 60 -8.82 -9.87 -9.67
C ALA A 60 -7.32 -9.55 -9.72
N ALA A 61 -6.54 -9.97 -8.72
CA ALA A 61 -5.08 -9.80 -8.73
C ALA A 61 -4.36 -10.71 -9.73
N ILE A 62 -4.98 -11.84 -10.11
CA ILE A 62 -4.45 -12.76 -11.13
C ILE A 62 -4.75 -12.23 -12.54
N VAL A 63 -5.99 -11.80 -12.78
CA VAL A 63 -6.48 -11.37 -14.08
C VAL A 63 -5.93 -9.98 -14.46
N SER A 64 -5.89 -9.06 -13.49
CA SER A 64 -5.50 -7.67 -13.74
C SER A 64 -3.99 -7.49 -13.76
N GLN A 65 -3.46 -7.10 -14.90
CA GLN A 65 -2.08 -6.64 -15.04
C GLN A 65 -2.04 -5.13 -14.72
N GLN A 66 -1.57 -4.80 -13.54
CA GLN A 66 -1.64 -3.43 -13.03
C GLN A 66 -0.98 -2.41 -13.97
N SER A 67 -1.70 -1.33 -14.28
CA SER A 67 -1.29 -0.21 -15.13
C SER A 67 -1.16 -0.54 -16.62
N GLU A 68 -1.53 -1.72 -17.06
CA GLU A 68 -1.62 -2.02 -18.48
C GLU A 68 -2.93 -1.50 -19.07
N LYS A 69 -2.92 -1.28 -20.38
CA LYS A 69 -4.12 -0.88 -21.11
C LYS A 69 -5.06 -2.06 -21.25
N ILE A 70 -6.34 -1.82 -21.02
CA ILE A 70 -7.42 -2.79 -21.23
C ILE A 70 -8.41 -2.26 -22.27
N ASP A 71 -9.07 -3.14 -22.97
CA ASP A 71 -10.06 -2.77 -23.98
C ASP A 71 -11.34 -2.21 -23.37
N SER A 72 -11.84 -2.85 -22.31
CA SER A 72 -12.96 -2.34 -21.52
C SER A 72 -12.99 -2.89 -20.08
N TYR A 73 -13.64 -2.16 -19.18
CA TYR A 73 -13.87 -2.62 -17.81
C TYR A 73 -14.87 -3.79 -17.76
N GLU A 74 -15.81 -3.85 -18.68
CA GLU A 74 -16.81 -4.91 -18.76
C GLU A 74 -16.16 -6.25 -19.09
N ILE A 75 -15.18 -6.26 -20.01
CA ILE A 75 -14.40 -7.47 -20.37
C ILE A 75 -13.61 -7.92 -19.15
N LEU A 76 -12.85 -7.02 -18.53
CA LEU A 76 -12.06 -7.34 -17.33
C LEU A 76 -12.96 -7.89 -16.19
N GLN A 77 -14.11 -7.25 -15.96
CA GLN A 77 -15.04 -7.69 -14.91
C GLN A 77 -15.60 -9.09 -15.21
N LYS A 78 -15.94 -9.34 -16.48
CA LYS A 78 -16.43 -10.65 -16.91
C LYS A 78 -15.37 -11.74 -16.70
N GLU A 79 -14.12 -11.50 -17.07
CA GLU A 79 -13.02 -12.45 -16.85
C GLU A 79 -12.82 -12.75 -15.35
N ILE A 80 -12.91 -11.73 -14.49
CA ILE A 80 -12.85 -11.90 -13.03
C ILE A 80 -14.02 -12.76 -12.53
N ASP A 81 -15.23 -12.49 -13.02
CA ASP A 81 -16.42 -13.23 -12.59
C ASP A 81 -16.38 -14.68 -13.04
N ASP A 82 -16.08 -14.93 -14.31
CA ASP A 82 -15.97 -16.27 -14.91
C ASP A 82 -14.89 -17.11 -14.17
N LEU A 83 -13.74 -16.54 -13.91
CA LEU A 83 -12.65 -17.25 -13.21
C LEU A 83 -12.98 -17.45 -11.70
N THR A 84 -13.67 -16.50 -11.08
CA THR A 84 -14.13 -16.66 -9.69
C THR A 84 -15.09 -17.83 -9.56
N GLU A 85 -16.08 -17.95 -10.47
CA GLU A 85 -17.03 -19.07 -10.52
C GLU A 85 -16.31 -20.41 -10.70
N GLN A 86 -15.29 -20.48 -11.57
CA GLN A 86 -14.49 -21.69 -11.77
C GLN A 86 -13.80 -22.14 -10.47
N PHE A 87 -13.16 -21.23 -9.73
CA PHE A 87 -12.53 -21.57 -8.45
C PHE A 87 -13.55 -22.04 -7.39
N GLU A 88 -14.74 -21.44 -7.36
CA GLU A 88 -15.82 -21.85 -6.45
C GLU A 88 -16.35 -23.25 -6.79
N LEU A 89 -16.62 -23.52 -8.07
CA LEU A 89 -17.11 -24.83 -8.54
C LEU A 89 -16.11 -25.96 -8.28
N ASN A 90 -14.83 -25.70 -8.54
CA ASN A 90 -13.75 -26.67 -8.36
C ASN A 90 -13.33 -26.82 -6.88
N LYS A 91 -13.77 -25.93 -6.00
CA LYS A 91 -13.30 -25.82 -4.59
C LYS A 91 -11.78 -25.66 -4.50
N GLU A 92 -11.21 -24.93 -5.44
CA GLU A 92 -9.78 -24.63 -5.50
C GLU A 92 -9.48 -23.24 -4.94
N ASN A 93 -8.25 -23.06 -4.47
CA ASN A 93 -7.74 -21.77 -4.05
C ASN A 93 -6.74 -21.22 -5.09
N PRO A 94 -6.91 -19.96 -5.52
CA PRO A 94 -5.95 -19.36 -6.44
C PRO A 94 -4.59 -19.18 -5.77
N THR A 95 -3.52 -19.47 -6.52
CA THR A 95 -2.15 -19.21 -6.12
C THR A 95 -1.81 -17.73 -6.30
N ARG A 96 -1.06 -17.16 -5.37
CA ARG A 96 -0.61 -15.78 -5.47
C ARG A 96 0.33 -15.58 -6.68
N PRO A 97 0.06 -14.59 -7.55
CA PRO A 97 0.99 -14.24 -8.63
C PRO A 97 2.31 -13.69 -8.07
N GLU A 98 3.43 -13.92 -8.77
CA GLU A 98 4.76 -13.45 -8.37
C GLU A 98 4.86 -11.92 -8.23
N HIS A 99 4.09 -11.19 -9.03
CA HIS A 99 4.03 -9.73 -8.96
C HIS A 99 3.26 -9.19 -7.74
N CYS A 100 2.55 -10.05 -7.01
CA CYS A 100 1.86 -9.69 -5.78
C CYS A 100 2.75 -9.99 -4.56
N GLY A 101 3.14 -8.96 -3.84
CA GLY A 101 3.95 -9.10 -2.62
C GLY A 101 3.61 -8.03 -1.59
N LEU A 102 4.08 -8.25 -0.37
CA LEU A 102 3.98 -7.28 0.71
C LEU A 102 5.29 -6.54 0.90
N TYR A 103 5.17 -5.26 1.26
CA TYR A 103 6.27 -4.42 1.66
C TYR A 103 6.05 -3.86 3.05
N LEU A 104 7.12 -3.83 3.83
CA LEU A 104 7.18 -3.17 5.13
C LEU A 104 7.85 -1.81 4.96
N VAL A 105 7.20 -0.74 5.39
CA VAL A 105 7.81 0.59 5.49
C VAL A 105 8.44 0.73 6.86
N LYS A 106 9.75 1.00 6.90
CA LYS A 106 10.51 1.35 8.10
C LYS A 106 10.68 2.86 8.15
N PRO A 107 9.90 3.58 8.96
CA PRO A 107 9.94 5.03 8.97
C PRO A 107 11.24 5.55 9.59
N ASN A 108 11.83 6.56 8.96
CA ASN A 108 12.93 7.36 9.49
C ASN A 108 12.45 8.75 9.92
N SER A 109 11.35 9.22 9.34
CA SER A 109 10.75 10.52 9.63
C SER A 109 9.23 10.43 9.53
N ILE A 110 8.54 11.07 10.46
CA ILE A 110 7.07 11.20 10.49
C ILE A 110 6.75 12.66 10.78
N GLU A 111 5.94 13.29 9.93
CA GLU A 111 5.44 14.63 10.15
C GLU A 111 3.92 14.59 10.32
N LEU A 112 3.46 15.12 11.43
CA LEU A 112 2.04 15.40 11.70
C LEU A 112 1.78 16.86 11.33
N TRP A 113 0.82 17.08 10.46
CA TRP A 113 0.40 18.40 10.03
C TRP A 113 -1.09 18.58 10.28
N LYS A 114 -1.45 19.74 10.81
CA LYS A 114 -2.84 20.13 11.05
C LYS A 114 -3.07 21.54 10.54
N GLU A 115 -4.20 21.75 9.86
CA GLU A 115 -4.60 23.07 9.39
C GLU A 115 -4.80 24.04 10.56
N GLY A 116 -4.28 25.24 10.40
CA GLY A 116 -4.48 26.36 11.32
C GLY A 116 -4.90 27.60 10.55
N ASP A 117 -5.60 28.51 11.26
CA ASP A 117 -6.06 29.77 10.72
C ASP A 117 -4.90 30.62 10.18
N PHE A 118 -5.18 31.45 9.18
CA PHE A 118 -4.21 32.41 8.60
C PHE A 118 -2.89 31.77 8.17
N ARG A 119 -2.92 30.49 7.74
CA ARG A 119 -1.75 29.69 7.35
C ARG A 119 -0.79 29.36 8.49
N THR A 120 -1.20 29.51 9.75
CA THR A 120 -0.41 29.09 10.91
C THR A 120 -0.60 27.60 11.21
N HIS A 121 -0.23 26.76 10.23
CA HIS A 121 -0.40 25.32 10.34
C HIS A 121 0.48 24.74 11.45
N GLN A 122 -0.09 23.82 12.23
CA GLN A 122 0.68 23.08 13.24
C GLN A 122 1.45 21.97 12.56
N ARG A 123 2.76 21.93 12.78
CA ARG A 123 3.62 20.92 12.20
C ARG A 123 4.53 20.36 13.28
N GLN A 124 4.43 19.05 13.50
CA GLN A 124 5.30 18.34 14.43
C GLN A 124 6.02 17.23 13.67
N LYS A 125 7.35 17.28 13.67
CA LYS A 125 8.20 16.29 12.99
C LYS A 125 8.88 15.42 14.03
N TYR A 126 8.87 14.12 13.76
CA TYR A 126 9.61 13.09 14.47
C TYR A 126 10.69 12.55 13.56
N VAL A 127 11.91 12.46 14.05
CA VAL A 127 13.06 11.88 13.33
C VAL A 127 13.63 10.75 14.17
N LYS A 128 13.83 9.61 13.53
CA LYS A 128 14.44 8.45 14.17
C LYS A 128 15.94 8.64 14.27
N LYS A 129 16.50 8.39 15.48
CA LYS A 129 17.94 8.42 15.74
C LYS A 129 18.58 7.06 15.52
N ASP A 130 19.91 7.03 15.48
CA ASP A 130 20.70 5.80 15.29
C ASP A 130 20.51 4.79 16.42
N ASP A 131 20.19 5.26 17.64
CA ASP A 131 19.86 4.43 18.81
C ASP A 131 18.42 3.89 18.81
N ASN A 132 17.68 4.08 17.70
CA ASN A 132 16.26 3.74 17.52
C ASN A 132 15.28 4.57 18.38
N THR A 133 15.71 5.59 19.10
CA THR A 133 14.83 6.56 19.75
C THR A 133 14.28 7.57 18.73
N TRP A 134 13.26 8.33 19.12
CA TRP A 134 12.65 9.36 18.30
C TRP A 134 12.84 10.72 18.94
N GLU A 135 13.29 11.67 18.15
CA GLU A 135 13.34 13.07 18.52
C GLU A 135 12.19 13.83 17.85
N SER A 136 11.50 14.67 18.61
CA SER A 136 10.43 15.49 18.06
C SER A 136 10.77 16.98 18.09
N SER A 137 10.30 17.70 17.07
CA SER A 137 10.42 19.15 16.95
C SER A 137 9.18 19.75 16.29
N PHE A 138 8.90 21.00 16.59
CA PHE A 138 7.90 21.78 15.87
C PHE A 138 8.57 22.49 14.69
N LEU A 139 7.86 22.53 13.57
CA LEU A 139 8.30 23.22 12.36
C LEU A 139 7.46 24.49 12.16
N SER A 140 8.09 25.52 11.63
CA SER A 140 7.35 26.69 11.15
C SER A 140 6.42 26.29 9.99
N PRO A 141 5.26 26.95 9.87
CA PRO A 141 4.29 26.72 8.78
C PRO A 141 4.91 26.90 7.42
#